data_52b08ed4928b6110ce349335e945683e
#
_entry.id   52b08ed4928b6110ce349335e945683e
#
_cell.length_a   1.000
_cell.length_b   1.000
_cell.length_c   1.000
_cell.angle_alpha   90.00
_cell.angle_beta   90.00
_cell.angle_gamma   90.00
#
_symmetry.space_group_name_H-M   'P 1'
#
loop_
_entity.id
_entity.type
_entity.pdbx_description
1 polymer ?
#
loop_
_entity_poly.entity_id
_entity_poly.type
_entity_poly.pdbx_seq_one_letter_code
_entity_poly.pdbx_strand_id
1 'polypeptide(L)'
;MVGSLYSNTANDPQSLLDEGIRLAENEKFPEALKLLNRAMGMLRQVPSNNPLRVEVEKQVRLTKGRFLVTRYGGGRLAELPKTMQLMPLSKEPGDFLVSQAFGSVLAREIWERRDQLRTNQTIGVGRRITVLPNGGVELNSRNASGLSVRAVQAASFDLTGLNEIDLHSGSYVLHVMGKDAKAVVRSPLSEARIRSDDSFAIMVGITTNGGMKVICLLGKISVRSKDYSEMLMPGELTFVLPEGFSRKMNVELSTLMVTANLITAFDEPPSYMKKLRQQAMLQAMRTNKRFRTVVGDVKGNENFELKVLREEER
;
A
#
# COMPACT_ATOMS: atom_id res chain seq x y z
N MET A 1 -5.81 66.43 -14.82
CA MET A 1 -4.85 65.32 -14.76
C MET A 1 -5.34 64.36 -13.71
N VAL A 2 -5.98 63.28 -14.16
CA VAL A 2 -6.43 62.20 -13.27
C VAL A 2 -5.41 61.07 -13.44
N GLY A 3 -4.52 60.97 -12.46
CA GLY A 3 -3.50 59.91 -12.42
C GLY A 3 -4.14 58.56 -12.15
N SER A 4 -4.01 57.68 -13.12
CA SER A 4 -4.42 56.26 -13.02
C SER A 4 -3.57 55.55 -11.96
N LEU A 5 -4.18 55.29 -10.80
CA LEU A 5 -3.67 54.36 -9.81
C LEU A 5 -4.04 52.93 -10.24
N TYR A 6 -3.40 52.40 -11.25
CA TYR A 6 -3.30 50.94 -11.41
C TYR A 6 -2.31 50.38 -10.39
N SER A 7 -2.81 50.12 -9.20
CA SER A 7 -2.05 49.38 -8.20
C SER A 7 -1.76 47.99 -8.74
N ASN A 8 -0.48 47.62 -8.71
CA ASN A 8 0.08 46.32 -9.09
C ASN A 8 -0.41 45.22 -8.12
N THR A 9 -1.69 44.86 -8.15
CA THR A 9 -2.31 43.81 -7.33
C THR A 9 -1.86 42.40 -7.74
N ALA A 10 -1.17 42.27 -8.87
CA ALA A 10 -0.73 40.98 -9.41
C ALA A 10 0.42 40.27 -8.64
N ASN A 11 0.97 40.91 -7.60
CA ASN A 11 2.15 40.40 -6.87
C ASN A 11 1.96 40.31 -5.35
N ASP A 12 0.74 40.43 -4.85
CA ASP A 12 0.47 40.23 -3.42
C ASP A 12 0.15 38.77 -3.13
N PRO A 13 0.77 38.15 -2.09
CA PRO A 13 0.52 36.76 -1.72
C PRO A 13 -0.94 36.42 -1.45
N GLN A 14 -1.70 37.36 -0.87
CA GLN A 14 -3.14 37.14 -0.62
C GLN A 14 -3.93 37.09 -1.92
N SER A 15 -3.68 38.01 -2.85
CA SER A 15 -4.32 38.00 -4.16
C SER A 15 -4.01 36.75 -4.98
N LEU A 16 -2.77 36.26 -4.90
CA LEU A 16 -2.37 34.99 -5.53
C LEU A 16 -3.04 33.77 -4.88
N LEU A 17 -3.26 33.80 -3.56
CA LEU A 17 -4.00 32.77 -2.84
C LEU A 17 -5.48 32.73 -3.31
N ASP A 18 -6.15 33.85 -3.31
CA ASP A 18 -7.57 33.97 -3.66
C ASP A 18 -7.82 33.50 -5.11
N GLU A 19 -6.99 33.98 -6.04
CA GLU A 19 -7.07 33.56 -7.45
C GLU A 19 -6.71 32.09 -7.64
N GLY A 20 -5.73 31.58 -6.88
CA GLY A 20 -5.35 30.17 -6.88
C GLY A 20 -6.50 29.27 -6.41
N ILE A 21 -7.23 29.68 -5.36
CA ILE A 21 -8.43 28.97 -4.87
C ILE A 21 -9.51 28.98 -5.95
N ARG A 22 -9.81 30.12 -6.54
CA ARG A 22 -10.82 30.27 -7.61
C ARG A 22 -10.52 29.37 -8.82
N LEU A 23 -9.26 29.28 -9.23
CA LEU A 23 -8.83 28.39 -10.32
C LEU A 23 -8.95 26.90 -9.93
N ALA A 24 -8.67 26.56 -8.68
CA ALA A 24 -8.80 25.18 -8.19
C ALA A 24 -10.29 24.75 -8.10
N GLU A 25 -11.19 25.65 -7.76
CA GLU A 25 -12.63 25.42 -7.78
C GLU A 25 -13.18 25.20 -9.20
N ASN A 26 -12.59 25.87 -10.18
CA ASN A 26 -12.90 25.71 -11.61
C ASN A 26 -12.08 24.55 -12.27
N GLU A 27 -11.51 23.64 -11.49
CA GLU A 27 -10.73 22.47 -11.93
C GLU A 27 -9.50 22.79 -12.79
N LYS A 28 -9.07 24.06 -12.84
CA LYS A 28 -7.84 24.49 -13.51
C LYS A 28 -6.62 24.31 -12.60
N PHE A 29 -6.40 23.04 -12.20
CA PHE A 29 -5.39 22.69 -11.18
C PHE A 29 -3.94 23.09 -11.53
N PRO A 30 -3.44 22.93 -12.78
CA PRO A 30 -2.07 23.35 -13.10
C PRO A 30 -1.84 24.86 -12.90
N GLU A 31 -2.79 25.68 -13.33
CA GLU A 31 -2.73 27.15 -13.20
C GLU A 31 -2.86 27.54 -11.72
N ALA A 32 -3.82 26.93 -11.00
CA ALA A 32 -3.98 27.14 -9.57
C ALA A 32 -2.70 26.86 -8.79
N LEU A 33 -2.08 25.69 -9.05
CA LEU A 33 -0.82 25.29 -8.39
C LEU A 33 0.32 26.25 -8.71
N LYS A 34 0.39 26.80 -9.92
CA LYS A 34 1.40 27.80 -10.30
C LYS A 34 1.27 29.08 -9.45
N LEU A 35 0.07 29.58 -9.25
CA LEU A 35 -0.18 30.77 -8.43
C LEU A 35 0.07 30.50 -6.94
N LEU A 36 -0.45 29.40 -6.41
CA LEU A 36 -0.27 29.02 -5.01
C LEU A 36 1.20 28.75 -4.67
N ASN A 37 1.98 28.13 -5.55
CA ASN A 37 3.41 27.94 -5.35
C ASN A 37 4.19 29.29 -5.45
N ARG A 38 3.73 30.24 -6.26
CA ARG A 38 4.30 31.59 -6.30
C ARG A 38 4.03 32.34 -4.99
N ALA A 39 2.80 32.29 -4.47
CA ALA A 39 2.47 32.84 -3.15
C ALA A 39 3.32 32.20 -2.04
N MET A 40 3.50 30.89 -2.07
CA MET A 40 4.39 30.15 -1.14
C MET A 40 5.84 30.64 -1.23
N GLY A 41 6.35 30.86 -2.44
CA GLY A 41 7.70 31.39 -2.67
C GLY A 41 7.91 32.74 -2.01
N MET A 42 6.92 33.64 -2.11
CA MET A 42 6.96 34.98 -1.50
C MET A 42 6.91 34.92 0.03
N LEU A 43 6.24 33.92 0.60
CA LEU A 43 6.11 33.72 2.04
C LEU A 43 7.25 32.85 2.64
N ARG A 44 8.26 32.51 1.86
CA ARG A 44 9.33 31.59 2.30
C ARG A 44 10.11 32.07 3.53
N GLN A 45 10.31 33.39 3.65
CA GLN A 45 11.01 34.02 4.78
C GLN A 45 10.09 34.38 5.95
N VAL A 46 8.78 34.24 5.77
CA VAL A 46 7.78 34.51 6.81
C VAL A 46 7.73 33.32 7.79
N PRO A 47 7.59 33.53 9.11
CA PRO A 47 7.50 32.45 10.09
C PRO A 47 6.42 31.43 9.76
N SER A 48 6.66 30.16 10.09
CA SER A 48 5.76 29.04 9.78
C SER A 48 4.37 29.13 10.46
N ASN A 49 4.26 29.88 11.55
CA ASN A 49 3.02 30.13 12.29
C ASN A 49 2.20 31.30 11.72
N ASN A 50 2.67 31.98 10.67
CA ASN A 50 1.91 33.06 10.04
C ASN A 50 0.64 32.50 9.41
N PRO A 51 -0.54 33.10 9.70
CA PRO A 51 -1.83 32.58 9.23
C PRO A 51 -1.92 32.46 7.70
N LEU A 52 -1.41 33.45 6.98
CA LEU A 52 -1.43 33.44 5.51
C LEU A 52 -0.54 32.33 4.94
N ARG A 53 0.64 32.12 5.50
CA ARG A 53 1.53 31.02 5.10
C ARG A 53 0.89 29.66 5.33
N VAL A 54 0.29 29.45 6.50
CA VAL A 54 -0.44 28.22 6.85
C VAL A 54 -1.57 27.96 5.87
N GLU A 55 -2.36 28.99 5.52
CA GLU A 55 -3.46 28.82 4.57
C GLU A 55 -2.97 28.52 3.15
N VAL A 56 -1.92 29.21 2.66
CA VAL A 56 -1.31 28.89 1.36
C VAL A 56 -0.79 27.45 1.32
N GLU A 57 -0.09 26.99 2.37
CA GLU A 57 0.39 25.61 2.47
C GLU A 57 -0.76 24.60 2.43
N LYS A 58 -1.86 24.88 3.12
CA LYS A 58 -3.05 24.04 3.13
C LYS A 58 -3.68 23.98 1.73
N GLN A 59 -3.85 25.11 1.06
CA GLN A 59 -4.45 25.16 -0.29
C GLN A 59 -3.57 24.50 -1.34
N VAL A 60 -2.25 24.59 -1.26
CA VAL A 60 -1.32 23.82 -2.13
C VAL A 60 -1.54 22.33 -1.97
N ARG A 61 -1.67 21.83 -0.72
CA ARG A 61 -1.90 20.40 -0.45
C ARG A 61 -3.24 19.91 -0.97
N LEU A 62 -4.31 20.68 -0.71
CA LEU A 62 -5.66 20.36 -1.18
C LEU A 62 -5.73 20.34 -2.71
N THR A 63 -5.18 21.35 -3.37
CA THR A 63 -5.19 21.45 -4.84
C THR A 63 -4.37 20.34 -5.49
N LYS A 64 -3.19 20.01 -4.93
CA LYS A 64 -2.40 18.83 -5.38
C LYS A 64 -3.18 17.54 -5.21
N GLY A 65 -3.84 17.35 -4.08
CA GLY A 65 -4.68 16.17 -3.83
C GLY A 65 -5.80 16.05 -4.87
N ARG A 66 -6.58 17.13 -5.10
CA ARG A 66 -7.65 17.16 -6.11
C ARG A 66 -7.11 16.89 -7.52
N PHE A 67 -5.99 17.51 -7.90
CA PHE A 67 -5.37 17.31 -9.21
C PHE A 67 -4.93 15.85 -9.44
N LEU A 68 -4.28 15.23 -8.45
CA LEU A 68 -3.88 13.83 -8.53
C LEU A 68 -5.09 12.91 -8.66
N VAL A 69 -6.12 13.18 -7.89
CA VAL A 69 -7.39 12.46 -7.92
C VAL A 69 -8.05 12.57 -9.30
N THR A 70 -8.15 13.78 -9.88
CA THR A 70 -8.74 14.00 -11.20
C THR A 70 -7.91 13.36 -12.32
N ARG A 71 -6.58 13.43 -12.22
CA ARG A 71 -5.68 12.95 -13.27
C ARG A 71 -5.50 11.42 -13.26
N TYR A 72 -5.49 10.81 -12.07
CA TYR A 72 -5.18 9.38 -11.89
C TYR A 72 -6.35 8.56 -11.34
N GLY A 73 -7.38 9.22 -10.84
CA GLY A 73 -8.56 8.60 -10.23
C GLY A 73 -9.61 8.10 -11.21
N GLY A 74 -9.36 8.17 -12.51
CA GLY A 74 -10.13 7.60 -13.62
C GLY A 74 -11.58 7.27 -13.32
N GLY A 75 -12.48 8.26 -13.23
CA GLY A 75 -13.93 8.05 -13.22
C GLY A 75 -14.57 7.50 -11.94
N ARG A 76 -13.81 7.00 -10.95
CA ARG A 76 -14.40 6.44 -9.72
C ARG A 76 -14.77 7.49 -8.65
N LEU A 77 -14.35 8.73 -8.79
CA LEU A 77 -14.64 9.80 -7.82
C LEU A 77 -15.96 10.55 -8.08
N ALA A 78 -16.61 10.33 -9.22
CA ALA A 78 -17.93 10.86 -9.49
C ALA A 78 -19.04 10.25 -8.58
N GLU A 79 -18.75 9.17 -7.89
CA GLU A 79 -19.69 8.45 -7.03
C GLU A 79 -19.27 8.37 -5.55
N LEU A 80 -18.47 9.31 -5.06
CA LEU A 80 -18.37 9.49 -3.62
C LEU A 80 -19.76 9.93 -3.13
N PRO A 81 -20.44 9.13 -2.27
CA PRO A 81 -21.74 9.50 -1.76
C PRO A 81 -21.64 10.86 -1.10
N LYS A 82 -22.60 11.76 -1.41
CA LYS A 82 -22.70 13.14 -0.90
C LYS A 82 -22.82 13.25 0.62
N THR A 83 -22.75 12.15 1.32
CA THR A 83 -22.75 12.04 2.77
C THR A 83 -21.64 11.06 3.20
N MET A 84 -20.38 11.50 3.15
CA MET A 84 -19.48 11.06 4.21
C MET A 84 -19.97 11.79 5.49
N GLN A 85 -21.00 11.28 6.10
CA GLN A 85 -21.22 11.51 7.52
C GLN A 85 -19.96 10.96 8.18
N LEU A 86 -19.23 11.85 8.86
CA LEU A 86 -18.22 11.46 9.84
C LEU A 86 -18.92 10.50 10.77
N MET A 87 -18.76 9.19 10.53
CA MET A 87 -19.24 8.19 11.48
C MET A 87 -18.49 8.49 12.76
N PRO A 88 -19.19 8.73 13.88
CA PRO A 88 -18.54 8.89 15.15
C PRO A 88 -17.65 7.66 15.36
N LEU A 89 -16.42 7.86 15.81
CA LEU A 89 -15.50 6.80 16.22
C LEU A 89 -16.31 5.75 16.97
N SER A 90 -16.58 4.63 16.31
CA SER A 90 -17.29 3.52 16.90
C SER A 90 -16.43 3.07 18.09
N LYS A 91 -16.99 3.10 19.31
CA LYS A 91 -16.38 2.48 20.50
C LYS A 91 -16.40 0.95 20.40
N GLU A 92 -16.85 0.40 19.28
CA GLU A 92 -16.84 -1.03 19.01
C GLU A 92 -15.40 -1.50 18.75
N PRO A 93 -15.07 -2.69 19.24
CA PRO A 93 -13.76 -3.26 18.97
C PRO A 93 -13.54 -3.37 17.46
N GLY A 94 -12.42 -2.82 16.98
CA GLY A 94 -12.08 -2.81 15.56
C GLY A 94 -12.03 -4.20 14.93
N ASP A 95 -12.14 -4.26 13.61
CA ASP A 95 -12.22 -5.49 12.82
C ASP A 95 -10.93 -6.33 12.83
N PHE A 96 -9.80 -5.68 13.11
CA PHE A 96 -8.47 -6.29 13.15
C PHE A 96 -7.83 -6.13 14.53
N LEU A 97 -7.19 -7.18 15.00
CA LEU A 97 -6.35 -7.20 16.19
C LEU A 97 -4.88 -7.04 15.76
N VAL A 98 -4.15 -6.12 16.37
CA VAL A 98 -2.70 -6.04 16.28
C VAL A 98 -2.11 -7.16 17.13
N SER A 99 -1.75 -8.28 16.53
CA SER A 99 -1.18 -9.42 17.26
C SER A 99 0.28 -9.17 17.65
N GLN A 100 1.04 -8.54 16.77
CA GLN A 100 2.42 -8.17 17.02
C GLN A 100 2.71 -6.80 16.40
N ALA A 101 3.45 -5.95 17.10
CA ALA A 101 3.97 -4.70 16.59
C ALA A 101 5.31 -4.39 17.25
N PHE A 102 6.31 -4.04 16.46
CA PHE A 102 7.62 -3.59 16.93
C PHE A 102 8.11 -2.39 16.13
N GLY A 103 9.03 -1.62 16.71
CA GLY A 103 9.50 -0.38 16.11
C GLY A 103 8.38 0.66 15.97
N SER A 104 8.45 1.49 14.94
CA SER A 104 7.47 2.57 14.73
C SER A 104 6.45 2.17 13.68
N VAL A 105 5.22 1.89 14.12
CA VAL A 105 4.06 1.60 13.28
C VAL A 105 2.98 2.63 13.58
N LEU A 106 2.55 3.35 12.56
CA LEU A 106 1.60 4.44 12.68
C LEU A 106 0.29 4.08 11.97
N ALA A 107 -0.84 4.34 12.62
CA ALA A 107 -2.15 4.28 11.99
C ALA A 107 -2.78 5.66 11.93
N ARG A 108 -3.57 5.93 10.90
CA ARG A 108 -4.37 7.15 10.79
C ARG A 108 -5.62 6.91 9.95
N GLU A 109 -6.68 7.58 10.26
CA GLU A 109 -7.74 7.89 9.31
C GLU A 109 -7.28 9.04 8.38
N ILE A 110 -7.95 9.21 7.25
CA ILE A 110 -7.51 10.12 6.17
C ILE A 110 -7.23 11.55 6.68
N TRP A 111 -7.92 12.00 7.74
CA TRP A 111 -7.85 13.37 8.25
C TRP A 111 -7.38 13.48 9.70
N GLU A 112 -7.01 12.35 10.33
CA GLU A 112 -6.63 12.31 11.74
C GLU A 112 -5.12 12.40 11.97
N ARG A 113 -4.77 12.67 13.24
CA ARG A 113 -3.39 12.59 13.70
C ARG A 113 -2.92 11.14 13.63
N ARG A 114 -1.66 10.94 13.34
CA ARG A 114 -1.05 9.60 13.33
C ARG A 114 -0.90 9.09 14.75
N ASP A 115 -1.44 7.92 15.02
CA ASP A 115 -1.31 7.24 16.29
C ASP A 115 -0.34 6.07 16.18
N GLN A 116 0.49 5.90 17.21
CA GLN A 116 1.40 4.76 17.31
C GLN A 116 0.58 3.51 17.61
N LEU A 117 0.69 2.49 16.76
CA LEU A 117 0.09 1.19 17.02
C LEU A 117 0.92 0.38 18.02
N ARG A 118 0.21 -0.35 18.88
CA ARG A 118 0.79 -1.26 19.87
C ARG A 118 0.10 -2.63 19.76
N THR A 119 0.81 -3.66 20.17
CA THR A 119 0.26 -5.01 20.32
C THR A 119 -0.99 -5.01 21.19
N ASN A 120 -1.95 -5.87 20.89
CA ASN A 120 -3.27 -5.98 21.54
C ASN A 120 -4.23 -4.80 21.31
N GLN A 121 -3.91 -3.85 20.46
CA GLN A 121 -4.87 -2.85 20.00
C GLN A 121 -5.76 -3.41 18.88
N THR A 122 -6.96 -2.86 18.78
CA THR A 122 -7.86 -3.15 17.66
C THR A 122 -7.94 -1.97 16.71
N ILE A 123 -8.02 -2.25 15.41
CA ILE A 123 -8.16 -1.26 14.35
C ILE A 123 -9.35 -1.64 13.45
N GLY A 124 -10.13 -0.64 13.07
CA GLY A 124 -11.20 -0.81 12.08
C GLY A 124 -10.69 -0.72 10.63
N VAL A 125 -11.53 -1.10 9.69
CA VAL A 125 -11.34 -0.79 8.26
C VAL A 125 -11.34 0.72 8.01
N GLY A 126 -10.80 1.16 6.89
CA GLY A 126 -10.70 2.58 6.52
C GLY A 126 -9.44 3.27 7.04
N ARG A 127 -8.55 2.55 7.74
CA ARG A 127 -7.32 3.12 8.28
C ARG A 127 -6.10 2.82 7.43
N ARG A 128 -5.27 3.84 7.25
CA ARG A 128 -3.93 3.73 6.67
C ARG A 128 -2.93 3.36 7.74
N ILE A 129 -2.18 2.29 7.49
CA ILE A 129 -1.07 1.84 8.33
C ILE A 129 0.23 2.15 7.61
N THR A 130 1.18 2.73 8.34
CA THR A 130 2.53 3.02 7.85
C THR A 130 3.54 2.40 8.79
N VAL A 131 4.34 1.49 8.27
CA VAL A 131 5.45 0.85 8.98
C VAL A 131 6.73 1.60 8.61
N LEU A 132 7.35 2.24 9.60
CA LEU A 132 8.60 2.97 9.41
C LEU A 132 9.80 2.02 9.37
N PRO A 133 11.00 2.47 8.96
CA PRO A 133 12.22 1.67 9.02
C PRO A 133 12.40 1.01 10.40
N ASN A 134 12.88 -0.24 10.42
CA ASN A 134 13.04 -1.07 11.61
C ASN A 134 11.72 -1.41 12.36
N GLY A 135 10.58 -1.18 11.75
CA GLY A 135 9.28 -1.57 12.29
C GLY A 135 8.68 -2.79 11.60
N GLY A 136 7.71 -3.39 12.27
CA GLY A 136 6.89 -4.45 11.71
C GLY A 136 5.55 -4.53 12.44
N VAL A 137 4.53 -5.03 11.73
CA VAL A 137 3.19 -5.23 12.26
C VAL A 137 2.58 -6.50 11.73
N GLU A 138 1.89 -7.22 12.59
CA GLU A 138 0.98 -8.29 12.24
C GLU A 138 -0.43 -7.94 12.70
N LEU A 139 -1.34 -7.97 11.75
CA LEU A 139 -2.76 -7.72 11.94
C LEU A 139 -3.53 -8.98 11.63
N ASN A 140 -4.40 -9.40 12.54
CA ASN A 140 -5.28 -10.53 12.34
C ASN A 140 -6.72 -10.07 12.34
N SER A 141 -7.47 -10.39 11.29
CA SER A 141 -8.91 -10.17 11.31
C SER A 141 -9.55 -10.94 12.47
N ARG A 142 -10.49 -10.32 13.14
CA ARG A 142 -11.31 -10.97 14.18
C ARG A 142 -12.36 -11.90 13.59
N ASN A 143 -12.60 -11.81 12.29
CA ASN A 143 -13.42 -12.76 11.57
C ASN A 143 -12.59 -14.01 11.22
N ALA A 144 -13.11 -15.18 11.47
CA ALA A 144 -12.44 -16.48 11.23
C ALA A 144 -12.02 -16.69 9.77
N SER A 145 -12.72 -16.09 8.80
CA SER A 145 -12.40 -16.13 7.37
C SER A 145 -11.77 -14.83 6.85
N GLY A 146 -11.33 -13.95 7.76
CA GLY A 146 -10.74 -12.68 7.41
C GLY A 146 -9.26 -12.76 7.11
N LEU A 147 -8.75 -11.65 6.58
CA LEU A 147 -7.37 -11.46 6.18
C LEU A 147 -6.46 -11.27 7.40
N SER A 148 -5.32 -11.96 7.42
CA SER A 148 -4.17 -11.62 8.26
C SER A 148 -3.10 -10.95 7.40
N VAL A 149 -2.45 -9.91 7.93
CA VAL A 149 -1.45 -9.12 7.22
C VAL A 149 -0.19 -9.02 8.07
N ARG A 150 0.97 -9.40 7.51
CA ARG A 150 2.29 -9.05 8.04
C ARG A 150 2.96 -8.04 7.13
N ALA A 151 3.48 -6.97 7.69
CA ALA A 151 4.24 -5.96 6.99
C ALA A 151 5.48 -5.57 7.80
N VAL A 152 6.60 -5.37 7.13
CA VAL A 152 7.87 -4.92 7.72
C VAL A 152 8.44 -3.78 6.88
N GLN A 153 9.25 -2.93 7.50
CA GLN A 153 10.10 -1.89 6.89
C GLN A 153 9.46 -1.11 5.73
N ALA A 154 9.36 0.19 5.87
CA ALA A 154 8.94 1.12 4.82
C ALA A 154 7.66 0.69 4.03
N ALA A 155 6.74 0.01 4.71
CA ALA A 155 5.49 -0.44 4.12
C ALA A 155 4.35 0.56 4.43
N SER A 156 3.44 0.76 3.48
CA SER A 156 2.25 1.58 3.67
C SER A 156 1.07 0.95 2.95
N PHE A 157 -0.05 0.79 3.66
CA PHE A 157 -1.26 0.15 3.14
C PHE A 157 -2.52 0.66 3.83
N ASP A 158 -3.66 0.49 3.16
CA ASP A 158 -4.99 0.79 3.69
C ASP A 158 -5.79 -0.50 3.84
N LEU A 159 -6.44 -0.69 4.99
CA LEU A 159 -7.44 -1.74 5.19
C LEU A 159 -8.76 -1.24 4.64
N THR A 160 -9.17 -1.70 3.46
CA THR A 160 -10.39 -1.23 2.78
C THR A 160 -11.59 -2.14 3.00
N GLY A 161 -11.35 -3.35 3.52
CA GLY A 161 -12.37 -4.31 3.89
C GLY A 161 -11.79 -5.46 4.71
N LEU A 162 -12.64 -6.39 5.17
CA LEU A 162 -12.20 -7.55 5.95
C LEU A 162 -11.24 -8.46 5.17
N ASN A 163 -11.38 -8.51 3.85
CA ASN A 163 -10.56 -9.28 2.92
C ASN A 163 -10.04 -8.41 1.75
N GLU A 164 -10.01 -7.09 1.94
CA GLU A 164 -9.55 -6.13 0.94
C GLU A 164 -8.47 -5.22 1.49
N ILE A 165 -7.42 -5.02 0.72
CA ILE A 165 -6.26 -4.23 1.10
C ILE A 165 -5.71 -3.46 -0.10
N ASP A 166 -5.42 -2.18 0.12
CA ASP A 166 -4.76 -1.32 -0.85
C ASP A 166 -3.31 -1.10 -0.42
N LEU A 167 -2.37 -1.57 -1.23
CA LEU A 167 -0.94 -1.53 -0.96
C LEU A 167 -0.30 -0.35 -1.69
N HIS A 168 0.41 0.51 -0.96
CA HIS A 168 1.05 1.69 -1.53
C HIS A 168 2.55 1.51 -1.74
N SER A 169 3.23 0.87 -0.80
CA SER A 169 4.68 0.58 -0.88
C SER A 169 5.05 -0.57 0.04
N GLY A 170 6.13 -1.26 -0.27
CA GLY A 170 6.69 -2.31 0.58
C GLY A 170 6.31 -3.73 0.19
N SER A 171 6.55 -4.64 1.11
CA SER A 171 6.26 -6.07 0.97
C SER A 171 5.40 -6.57 2.13
N TYR A 172 4.59 -7.57 1.85
CA TYR A 172 3.54 -8.07 2.73
C TYR A 172 3.46 -9.59 2.66
N VAL A 173 3.08 -10.20 3.76
CA VAL A 173 2.50 -11.54 3.74
C VAL A 173 1.02 -11.43 4.08
N LEU A 174 0.19 -11.96 3.22
CA LEU A 174 -1.26 -12.01 3.35
C LEU A 174 -1.67 -13.46 3.54
N HIS A 175 -2.50 -13.72 4.54
CA HIS A 175 -3.03 -15.05 4.82
C HIS A 175 -4.54 -14.97 5.04
N VAL A 176 -5.29 -15.83 4.39
CA VAL A 176 -6.74 -15.97 4.56
C VAL A 176 -7.04 -17.41 4.95
N MET A 177 -7.76 -17.56 6.05
CA MET A 177 -8.18 -18.88 6.55
C MET A 177 -9.58 -19.27 6.05
N GLY A 178 -9.84 -20.56 6.02
CA GLY A 178 -11.15 -21.12 5.72
C GLY A 178 -11.29 -21.72 4.34
N LYS A 179 -12.47 -22.21 4.04
CA LYS A 179 -12.86 -22.68 2.71
C LYS A 179 -13.33 -21.50 1.86
N ASP A 180 -13.22 -21.62 0.54
CA ASP A 180 -13.55 -20.54 -0.41
C ASP A 180 -12.87 -19.21 -0.07
N ALA A 181 -11.62 -19.30 0.38
CA ALA A 181 -10.86 -18.15 0.81
C ALA A 181 -10.65 -17.15 -0.33
N LYS A 182 -10.90 -15.86 -0.06
CA LYS A 182 -10.86 -14.79 -1.05
C LYS A 182 -10.17 -13.55 -0.48
N ALA A 183 -9.41 -12.87 -1.32
CA ALA A 183 -8.86 -11.55 -1.02
C ALA A 183 -8.86 -10.67 -2.26
N VAL A 184 -8.97 -9.37 -2.07
CA VAL A 184 -8.74 -8.35 -3.09
C VAL A 184 -7.55 -7.52 -2.66
N VAL A 185 -6.53 -7.53 -3.50
CA VAL A 185 -5.28 -6.79 -3.27
C VAL A 185 -5.12 -5.77 -4.38
N ARG A 186 -4.99 -4.51 -4.01
CA ARG A 186 -4.78 -3.43 -4.96
C ARG A 186 -3.40 -2.82 -4.77
N SER A 187 -2.78 -2.46 -5.85
CA SER A 187 -1.56 -1.66 -5.92
C SER A 187 -1.87 -0.37 -6.68
N PRO A 188 -0.96 0.61 -6.78
CA PRO A 188 -1.22 1.86 -7.49
C PRO A 188 -1.75 1.70 -8.92
N LEU A 189 -1.32 0.66 -9.64
CA LEU A 189 -1.69 0.45 -11.05
C LEU A 189 -2.34 -0.90 -11.35
N SER A 190 -2.51 -1.78 -10.36
CA SER A 190 -3.04 -3.14 -10.59
C SER A 190 -3.99 -3.57 -9.47
N GLU A 191 -4.96 -4.41 -9.81
CA GLU A 191 -5.84 -5.10 -8.86
C GLU A 191 -5.73 -6.61 -9.09
N ALA A 192 -5.56 -7.36 -8.01
CA ALA A 192 -5.56 -8.81 -8.03
C ALA A 192 -6.68 -9.34 -7.14
N ARG A 193 -7.57 -10.13 -7.71
CA ARG A 193 -8.59 -10.91 -6.99
C ARG A 193 -8.08 -12.33 -6.84
N ILE A 194 -7.85 -12.72 -5.60
CA ILE A 194 -7.24 -14.00 -5.26
C ILE A 194 -8.30 -14.90 -4.66
N ARG A 195 -8.33 -16.16 -5.11
CA ARG A 195 -9.25 -17.17 -4.61
C ARG A 195 -8.53 -18.51 -4.43
N SER A 196 -8.97 -19.26 -3.44
CA SER A 196 -8.54 -20.63 -3.18
C SER A 196 -9.71 -21.41 -2.59
N ASP A 197 -9.77 -22.70 -2.88
CA ASP A 197 -10.78 -23.59 -2.28
C ASP A 197 -10.56 -23.78 -0.78
N ASP A 198 -9.28 -23.64 -0.35
CA ASP A 198 -8.85 -23.71 1.05
C ASP A 198 -8.08 -22.44 1.47
N SER A 199 -7.63 -22.45 2.73
CA SER A 199 -6.75 -21.39 3.25
C SER A 199 -5.53 -21.20 2.36
N PHE A 200 -5.14 -19.95 2.14
CA PHE A 200 -3.93 -19.62 1.38
C PHE A 200 -3.07 -18.57 2.09
N ALA A 201 -1.79 -18.60 1.79
CA ALA A 201 -0.86 -17.53 2.14
C ALA A 201 -0.07 -17.10 0.90
N ILE A 202 0.13 -15.81 0.75
CA ILE A 202 0.88 -15.20 -0.34
C ILE A 202 1.86 -14.16 0.20
N MET A 203 2.97 -13.99 -0.49
CA MET A 203 3.81 -12.81 -0.30
C MET A 203 3.58 -11.86 -1.47
N VAL A 204 3.33 -10.59 -1.16
CA VAL A 204 3.10 -9.54 -2.15
C VAL A 204 4.12 -8.44 -1.97
N GLY A 205 4.74 -8.00 -3.05
CA GLY A 205 5.65 -6.85 -3.06
C GLY A 205 5.21 -5.85 -4.14
N ILE A 206 5.21 -4.57 -3.81
CA ILE A 206 4.91 -3.51 -4.77
C ILE A 206 6.15 -3.26 -5.63
N THR A 207 5.95 -3.21 -6.94
CA THR A 207 7.02 -2.93 -7.90
C THR A 207 7.14 -1.44 -8.18
N THR A 208 8.32 -0.99 -8.64
CA THR A 208 8.59 0.42 -8.94
C THR A 208 7.68 1.01 -10.01
N ASN A 209 7.15 0.18 -10.91
CA ASN A 209 6.18 0.57 -11.94
C ASN A 209 4.71 0.47 -11.47
N GLY A 210 4.48 0.34 -10.17
CA GLY A 210 3.13 0.34 -9.57
C GLY A 210 2.33 -0.95 -9.73
N GLY A 211 2.90 -1.99 -10.34
CA GLY A 211 2.37 -3.35 -10.33
C GLY A 211 2.66 -4.06 -9.02
N MET A 212 2.38 -5.36 -8.96
CA MET A 212 2.69 -6.18 -7.80
C MET A 212 3.32 -7.52 -8.17
N LYS A 213 4.29 -7.95 -7.37
CA LYS A 213 4.83 -9.30 -7.37
C LYS A 213 3.98 -10.14 -6.43
N VAL A 214 3.52 -11.30 -6.88
CA VAL A 214 2.74 -12.24 -6.07
C VAL A 214 3.45 -13.58 -6.03
N ILE A 215 3.78 -14.05 -4.84
CA ILE A 215 4.37 -15.37 -4.59
C ILE A 215 3.35 -16.21 -3.81
N CYS A 216 3.00 -17.38 -4.30
CA CYS A 216 2.18 -18.32 -3.56
C CYS A 216 3.04 -19.06 -2.53
N LEU A 217 2.72 -18.92 -1.24
CA LEU A 217 3.41 -19.61 -0.14
C LEU A 217 2.66 -20.87 0.27
N LEU A 218 1.34 -20.82 0.31
CA LEU A 218 0.46 -21.89 0.79
C LEU A 218 -0.83 -21.90 -0.01
N GLY A 219 -1.35 -23.10 -0.26
CA GLY A 219 -2.58 -23.30 -1.01
C GLY A 219 -2.35 -23.28 -2.53
N LYS A 220 -3.39 -23.62 -3.28
CA LYS A 220 -3.45 -23.44 -4.72
C LYS A 220 -4.35 -22.23 -4.96
N ILE A 221 -3.83 -21.17 -5.55
CA ILE A 221 -4.56 -19.93 -5.72
C ILE A 221 -4.85 -19.63 -7.20
N SER A 222 -6.01 -19.07 -7.45
CA SER A 222 -6.34 -18.39 -8.71
C SER A 222 -6.18 -16.88 -8.48
N VAL A 223 -5.34 -16.24 -9.27
CA VAL A 223 -5.14 -14.79 -9.29
C VAL A 223 -5.78 -14.24 -10.55
N ARG A 224 -6.76 -13.35 -10.40
CA ARG A 224 -7.43 -12.69 -11.52
C ARG A 224 -7.17 -11.20 -11.49
N SER A 225 -6.77 -10.64 -12.64
CA SER A 225 -6.62 -9.20 -12.84
C SER A 225 -7.25 -8.84 -14.18
N LYS A 226 -8.24 -7.94 -14.18
CA LYS A 226 -9.05 -7.62 -15.37
C LYS A 226 -9.59 -8.91 -16.01
N ASP A 227 -9.26 -9.12 -17.29
CA ASP A 227 -9.70 -10.29 -18.09
C ASP A 227 -8.72 -11.48 -18.02
N TYR A 228 -7.59 -11.30 -17.34
CA TYR A 228 -6.55 -12.31 -17.20
C TYR A 228 -6.71 -13.11 -15.92
N SER A 229 -6.38 -14.39 -15.97
CA SER A 229 -6.39 -15.29 -14.80
C SER A 229 -5.20 -16.22 -14.84
N GLU A 230 -4.54 -16.40 -13.73
CA GLU A 230 -3.36 -17.25 -13.55
C GLU A 230 -3.54 -18.14 -12.32
N MET A 231 -3.17 -19.42 -12.44
CA MET A 231 -3.15 -20.35 -11.30
C MET A 231 -1.74 -20.44 -10.75
N LEU A 232 -1.57 -20.24 -9.45
CA LEU A 232 -0.27 -20.36 -8.78
C LEU A 232 -0.30 -21.50 -7.75
N MET A 233 0.74 -22.31 -7.80
CA MET A 233 1.04 -23.34 -6.81
C MET A 233 2.04 -22.81 -5.78
N PRO A 234 2.15 -23.41 -4.57
CA PRO A 234 3.17 -23.04 -3.61
C PRO A 234 4.58 -23.05 -4.22
N GLY A 235 5.30 -21.95 -4.07
CA GLY A 235 6.62 -21.71 -4.67
C GLY A 235 6.57 -21.13 -6.08
N GLU A 236 5.41 -20.82 -6.64
CA GLU A 236 5.31 -20.09 -7.90
C GLU A 236 5.13 -18.59 -7.65
N LEU A 237 5.73 -17.78 -8.54
CA LEU A 237 5.72 -16.34 -8.55
C LEU A 237 5.24 -15.83 -9.90
N THR A 238 4.42 -14.78 -9.90
CA THR A 238 4.09 -13.97 -11.07
C THR A 238 4.09 -12.48 -10.74
N PHE A 239 4.25 -11.63 -11.74
CA PHE A 239 3.98 -10.20 -11.61
C PHE A 239 2.60 -9.90 -12.20
N VAL A 240 1.81 -9.16 -11.43
CA VAL A 240 0.52 -8.60 -11.86
C VAL A 240 0.80 -7.16 -12.31
N LEU A 241 0.74 -6.95 -13.61
CA LEU A 241 1.04 -5.68 -14.26
C LEU A 241 -0.25 -5.08 -14.82
N PRO A 242 -0.28 -3.78 -15.15
CA PRO A 242 -1.44 -3.16 -15.79
C PRO A 242 -1.88 -3.84 -17.08
N GLU A 243 -0.93 -4.43 -17.83
CA GLU A 243 -1.14 -5.09 -19.11
C GLU A 243 -1.49 -6.58 -19.00
N GLY A 244 -1.33 -7.19 -17.80
CA GLY A 244 -1.57 -8.62 -17.57
C GLY A 244 -0.54 -9.26 -16.64
N PHE A 245 -0.32 -10.56 -16.82
CA PHE A 245 0.62 -11.33 -15.99
C PHE A 245 1.96 -11.51 -16.70
N SER A 246 3.05 -11.51 -15.92
CA SER A 246 4.33 -11.99 -16.40
C SER A 246 4.35 -13.50 -16.53
N ARG A 247 5.41 -14.05 -17.17
CA ARG A 247 5.69 -15.49 -17.11
C ARG A 247 5.87 -15.94 -15.66
N LYS A 248 5.32 -17.11 -15.30
CA LYS A 248 5.55 -17.74 -14.01
C LYS A 248 7.00 -18.11 -13.78
N MET A 249 7.47 -17.92 -12.56
CA MET A 249 8.80 -18.28 -12.10
C MET A 249 8.69 -19.11 -10.84
N ASN A 250 9.70 -19.93 -10.56
CA ASN A 250 9.77 -20.72 -9.35
C ASN A 250 10.63 -20.01 -8.29
N VAL A 251 10.19 -20.07 -7.05
CA VAL A 251 10.87 -19.55 -5.87
C VAL A 251 11.10 -20.68 -4.89
N GLU A 252 12.30 -20.81 -4.37
CA GLU A 252 12.60 -21.82 -3.36
C GLU A 252 12.03 -21.40 -2.00
N LEU A 253 10.96 -22.09 -1.56
CA LEU A 253 10.27 -21.78 -0.31
C LEU A 253 11.15 -21.97 0.91
N SER A 254 12.04 -22.95 0.92
CA SER A 254 12.95 -23.19 2.02
C SER A 254 13.90 -22.02 2.27
N THR A 255 14.45 -21.45 1.21
CA THR A 255 15.29 -20.25 1.29
C THR A 255 14.49 -19.03 1.70
N LEU A 256 13.29 -18.83 1.10
CA LEU A 256 12.41 -17.71 1.43
C LEU A 256 12.04 -17.71 2.93
N MET A 257 11.77 -18.88 3.51
CA MET A 257 11.40 -19.02 4.93
C MET A 257 12.49 -18.58 5.90
N VAL A 258 13.76 -18.70 5.53
CA VAL A 258 14.89 -18.34 6.41
C VAL A 258 15.48 -16.96 6.11
N THR A 259 15.18 -16.39 4.94
CA THR A 259 15.75 -15.09 4.52
C THR A 259 14.74 -13.95 4.56
N ALA A 260 13.43 -14.24 4.50
CA ALA A 260 12.41 -13.20 4.42
C ALA A 260 12.10 -12.60 5.80
N ASN A 261 12.41 -11.31 6.00
CA ASN A 261 12.11 -10.59 7.23
C ASN A 261 10.61 -10.61 7.58
N LEU A 262 9.73 -10.68 6.58
CA LEU A 262 8.28 -10.86 6.77
C LEU A 262 7.92 -12.13 7.54
N ILE A 263 8.81 -13.11 7.57
CA ILE A 263 8.64 -14.38 8.29
C ILE A 263 9.49 -14.39 9.56
N THR A 264 10.73 -13.88 9.49
CA THR A 264 11.76 -14.08 10.52
C THR A 264 11.89 -12.94 11.52
N ALA A 265 11.41 -11.73 11.20
CA ALA A 265 11.58 -10.55 12.06
C ALA A 265 10.59 -10.46 13.23
N PHE A 266 9.59 -11.32 13.28
CA PHE A 266 8.57 -11.34 14.33
C PHE A 266 8.92 -12.38 15.41
N ASP A 267 8.61 -12.07 16.67
CA ASP A 267 8.85 -12.95 17.81
C ASP A 267 8.09 -14.28 17.66
N GLU A 268 6.84 -14.18 17.20
CA GLU A 268 6.02 -15.36 16.94
C GLU A 268 5.96 -15.68 15.44
N PRO A 269 6.22 -16.95 15.05
CA PRO A 269 6.09 -17.36 13.67
C PRO A 269 4.63 -17.28 13.21
N PRO A 270 4.37 -17.15 11.88
CA PRO A 270 3.00 -17.15 11.37
C PRO A 270 2.28 -18.46 11.74
N SER A 271 0.96 -18.38 12.02
CA SER A 271 0.14 -19.53 12.42
C SER A 271 0.19 -20.69 11.44
N TYR A 272 0.42 -20.42 10.15
CA TYR A 272 0.53 -21.42 9.09
C TYR A 272 1.97 -21.95 8.87
N MET A 273 2.97 -21.60 9.69
CA MET A 273 4.38 -21.97 9.51
C MET A 273 4.57 -23.49 9.36
N LYS A 274 3.85 -24.32 10.13
CA LYS A 274 3.92 -25.79 10.02
C LYS A 274 3.53 -26.26 8.61
N LYS A 275 2.43 -25.72 8.07
CA LYS A 275 1.96 -26.04 6.71
C LYS A 275 2.94 -25.55 5.65
N LEU A 276 3.52 -24.34 5.85
CA LEU A 276 4.53 -23.78 4.94
C LEU A 276 5.79 -24.65 4.88
N ARG A 277 6.27 -25.17 6.01
CA ARG A 277 7.40 -26.13 6.05
C ARG A 277 7.09 -27.41 5.27
N GLN A 278 5.88 -27.93 5.39
CA GLN A 278 5.44 -29.08 4.61
C GLN A 278 5.43 -28.79 3.09
N GLN A 279 4.95 -27.61 2.69
CA GLN A 279 4.98 -27.20 1.27
C GLN A 279 6.41 -27.04 0.74
N ALA A 280 7.31 -26.46 1.53
CA ALA A 280 8.72 -26.35 1.17
C ALA A 280 9.37 -27.72 0.96
N MET A 281 9.07 -28.68 1.83
CA MET A 281 9.54 -30.06 1.69
C MET A 281 8.99 -30.74 0.43
N LEU A 282 7.68 -30.60 0.17
CA LEU A 282 7.05 -31.13 -1.04
C LEU A 282 7.61 -30.50 -2.32
N GLN A 283 7.88 -29.18 -2.28
CA GLN A 283 8.54 -28.49 -3.39
C GLN A 283 9.95 -29.05 -3.63
N ALA A 284 10.76 -29.19 -2.58
CA ALA A 284 12.12 -29.72 -2.69
C ALA A 284 12.14 -31.15 -3.30
N MET A 285 11.15 -31.97 -2.97
CA MET A 285 11.01 -33.33 -3.55
C MET A 285 10.64 -33.28 -5.04
N ARG A 286 9.80 -32.31 -5.47
CA ARG A 286 9.33 -32.20 -6.87
C ARG A 286 10.36 -31.58 -7.80
N THR A 287 11.13 -30.61 -7.33
CA THR A 287 12.03 -29.82 -8.19
C THR A 287 13.37 -30.49 -8.45
N ASN A 288 13.68 -31.58 -7.77
CA ASN A 288 14.90 -32.38 -7.99
C ASN A 288 16.15 -31.51 -8.30
N LYS A 289 16.34 -30.44 -7.52
CA LYS A 289 17.52 -29.55 -7.53
C LYS A 289 17.77 -28.73 -8.80
N ARG A 290 16.85 -28.65 -9.77
CA ARG A 290 17.18 -28.07 -11.10
C ARG A 290 17.16 -26.55 -11.20
N PHE A 291 16.47 -25.82 -10.30
CA PHE A 291 16.43 -24.34 -10.34
C PHE A 291 16.29 -23.79 -8.94
N ARG A 292 17.23 -22.97 -8.52
CA ARG A 292 17.13 -22.18 -7.29
C ARG A 292 17.00 -20.71 -7.66
N THR A 293 15.81 -20.18 -7.54
CA THR A 293 15.59 -18.74 -7.59
C THR A 293 15.43 -18.24 -6.16
N VAL A 294 16.39 -17.48 -5.70
CA VAL A 294 16.33 -16.84 -4.38
C VAL A 294 15.70 -15.48 -4.56
N VAL A 295 14.56 -15.25 -3.91
CA VAL A 295 13.90 -13.96 -3.90
C VAL A 295 13.89 -13.46 -2.46
N GLY A 296 14.68 -12.46 -2.16
CA GLY A 296 14.65 -11.76 -0.88
C GLY A 296 13.43 -10.86 -0.76
N ASP A 297 13.24 -10.27 0.42
CA ASP A 297 12.27 -9.19 0.59
C ASP A 297 12.62 -8.03 -0.33
N VAL A 298 11.59 -7.39 -0.90
CA VAL A 298 11.80 -6.14 -1.63
C VAL A 298 12.02 -5.06 -0.56
N LYS A 299 13.25 -4.66 -0.38
CA LYS A 299 13.59 -3.52 0.46
C LYS A 299 13.30 -2.25 -0.32
N GLY A 300 12.31 -1.47 0.10
CA GLY A 300 12.05 -0.10 -0.32
C GLY A 300 12.44 0.23 -1.76
N ASN A 301 13.16 1.28 -2.04
CA ASN A 301 13.56 1.72 -3.38
C ASN A 301 14.76 0.96 -3.99
N GLU A 302 15.19 -0.15 -3.41
CA GLU A 302 16.27 -0.94 -3.98
C GLU A 302 15.77 -1.79 -5.15
N ASN A 303 16.57 -1.84 -6.21
CA ASN A 303 16.27 -2.62 -7.41
C ASN A 303 16.09 -4.09 -7.05
N PHE A 304 15.00 -4.67 -7.54
CA PHE A 304 14.73 -6.09 -7.39
C PHE A 304 15.74 -6.88 -8.24
N GLU A 305 16.74 -7.47 -7.60
CA GLU A 305 17.66 -8.41 -8.26
C GLU A 305 17.15 -9.85 -8.10
N LEU A 306 16.75 -10.44 -9.22
CA LEU A 306 16.56 -11.89 -9.35
C LEU A 306 17.94 -12.51 -9.63
N LYS A 307 18.56 -13.13 -8.63
CA LYS A 307 19.73 -13.98 -8.88
C LYS A 307 19.27 -15.37 -9.31
N VAL A 308 19.46 -15.69 -10.57
CA VAL A 308 19.32 -17.05 -11.10
C VAL A 308 20.69 -17.70 -11.03
N LEU A 309 20.93 -18.57 -10.06
CA LEU A 309 22.14 -19.37 -9.99
C LEU A 309 22.00 -20.55 -10.94
N ARG A 310 22.80 -20.59 -12.00
CA ARG A 310 22.93 -21.75 -12.88
C ARG A 310 23.96 -22.72 -12.29
N GLU A 311 23.72 -24.02 -12.44
CA GLU A 311 24.62 -25.08 -11.94
C GLU A 311 26.03 -25.10 -12.61
N GLU A 312 26.24 -24.32 -13.65
CA GLU A 312 27.49 -24.29 -14.43
C GLU A 312 28.61 -23.43 -13.81
N GLU A 313 28.36 -22.76 -12.67
CA GLU A 313 29.35 -21.91 -11.97
C GLU A 313 29.89 -22.58 -10.69
N ARG A 314 30.10 -23.90 -10.71
CA ARG A 314 30.80 -24.62 -9.63
C ARG A 314 32.15 -25.13 -10.08
#